data_b21a74a594d16b7b87f2f612f5826a62
#
_entry.id   b21a74a594d16b7b87f2f612f5826a62
#
_cell.length_a   1.000
_cell.length_b   1.000
_cell.length_c   1.000
_cell.angle_alpha   90.00
_cell.angle_beta   90.00
_cell.angle_gamma   90.00
#
_symmetry.space_group_name_H-M   'P 1'
#
loop_
_entity.id
_entity.type
_entity.pdbx_description
1 polymer ?
#
loop_
_entity_poly.entity_id
_entity_poly.type
_entity_poly.pdbx_seq_one_letter_code
_entity_poly.pdbx_strand_id
1 'polypeptide(L)'
;MGVVAGTGADISLLPRDPIVRRFVSRGRLVAIPARLSKRRLVLDWLAQEFEPGQVYPEAVVNRMLGRFHPDFAALRRYLVDEGFMERRQGFYWRAGGTFDV
;
A
#
# COMPACT_ATOMS: atom_id res chain seq x y z
N MET A 1 -10.57 -14.51 26.64
CA MET A 1 -10.24 -14.58 26.08
C MET A 1 -9.56 -14.34 25.09
N GLY A 2 -9.21 -13.84 24.94
CA GLY A 2 -8.49 -13.44 23.97
C GLY A 2 -7.89 -14.32 23.10
N VAL A 3 -7.99 -15.20 23.36
CA VAL A 3 -7.52 -16.08 22.77
C VAL A 3 -7.56 -16.12 21.44
N VAL A 4 -8.38 -15.64 20.98
CA VAL A 4 -8.48 -15.65 19.73
C VAL A 4 -7.35 -15.17 18.99
N ALA A 5 -6.61 -14.37 19.56
CA ALA A 5 -5.47 -13.91 18.96
C ALA A 5 -4.59 -15.03 18.54
N GLY A 6 -4.77 -16.09 19.15
CA GLY A 6 -3.96 -17.22 18.83
C GLY A 6 -4.17 -17.75 17.47
N THR A 7 -5.20 -17.37 16.81
CA THR A 7 -5.41 -17.87 15.47
C THR A 7 -4.51 -17.20 14.49
N GLY A 8 -3.76 -16.24 14.91
CA GLY A 8 -2.84 -15.56 14.03
C GLY A 8 -3.45 -14.47 13.19
N ALA A 9 -4.73 -14.28 13.27
CA ALA A 9 -5.34 -13.20 12.53
C ALA A 9 -5.21 -11.91 13.32
N ASP A 10 -4.46 -11.01 12.82
CA ASP A 10 -4.38 -9.67 13.40
C ASP A 10 -5.28 -8.77 12.60
N ILE A 11 -6.43 -8.46 13.17
CA ILE A 11 -7.41 -7.63 12.50
C ILE A 11 -6.89 -6.26 12.12
N SER A 12 -5.93 -5.72 12.87
CA SER A 12 -5.37 -4.42 12.55
C SER A 12 -4.59 -4.41 11.24
N LEU A 13 -4.19 -5.59 10.74
CA LEU A 13 -3.49 -5.71 9.47
C LEU A 13 -4.44 -5.86 8.28
N LEU A 14 -5.74 -6.02 8.53
CA LEU A 14 -6.70 -6.15 7.46
C LEU A 14 -7.09 -4.77 6.95
N PRO A 15 -7.24 -4.61 5.63
CA PRO A 15 -7.77 -3.37 5.08
C PRO A 15 -9.17 -3.10 5.63
N ARG A 16 -9.46 -1.84 5.94
CA ARG A 16 -10.79 -1.46 6.40
C ARG A 16 -11.83 -1.51 5.30
N ASP A 17 -11.40 -1.18 4.07
CA ASP A 17 -12.30 -1.15 2.93
C ASP A 17 -12.58 -2.58 2.45
N PRO A 18 -13.86 -2.99 2.40
CA PRO A 18 -14.19 -4.34 1.93
C PRO A 18 -13.75 -4.63 0.50
N ILE A 19 -13.69 -3.59 -0.34
CA ILE A 19 -13.23 -3.77 -1.71
C ILE A 19 -11.74 -4.09 -1.73
N VAL A 20 -10.95 -3.37 -0.94
CA VAL A 20 -9.52 -3.63 -0.84
C VAL A 20 -9.25 -5.04 -0.31
N ARG A 21 -10.05 -5.49 0.67
CA ARG A 21 -9.90 -6.84 1.22
C ARG A 21 -9.96 -7.93 0.17
N ARG A 22 -10.72 -7.73 -0.91
CA ARG A 22 -10.83 -8.72 -1.98
C ARG A 22 -9.52 -8.94 -2.71
N PHE A 23 -8.62 -7.96 -2.67
CA PHE A 23 -7.34 -8.02 -3.36
C PHE A 23 -6.19 -8.36 -2.42
N VAL A 24 -6.47 -8.59 -1.14
CA VAL A 24 -5.44 -8.85 -0.14
C VAL A 24 -5.65 -10.23 0.47
N SER A 25 -4.58 -11.01 0.55
CA SER A 25 -4.56 -12.29 1.24
C SER A 25 -3.27 -12.39 2.02
N ARG A 26 -3.39 -12.66 3.31
CA ARG A 26 -2.22 -12.82 4.20
C ARG A 26 -1.29 -11.60 4.15
N GLY A 27 -1.88 -10.41 4.06
CA GLY A 27 -1.13 -9.17 4.03
C GLY A 27 -0.48 -8.84 2.69
N ARG A 28 -0.76 -9.61 1.65
CA ARG A 28 -0.20 -9.39 0.32
C ARG A 28 -1.30 -9.18 -0.70
N LEU A 29 -0.98 -8.42 -1.75
CA LEU A 29 -1.89 -8.27 -2.88
C LEU A 29 -1.86 -9.53 -3.73
N VAL A 30 -3.03 -10.09 -3.99
CA VAL A 30 -3.13 -11.24 -4.91
C VAL A 30 -3.21 -10.78 -6.35
N ALA A 31 -3.61 -9.53 -6.58
CA ALA A 31 -3.65 -8.94 -7.91
C ALA A 31 -3.69 -7.42 -7.78
N ILE A 32 -3.18 -6.72 -8.78
CA ILE A 32 -3.32 -5.27 -8.88
C ILE A 32 -4.60 -5.04 -9.69
N PRO A 33 -5.62 -4.35 -9.12
CA PRO A 33 -6.87 -4.16 -9.84
C PRO A 33 -6.67 -3.41 -11.16
N ALA A 34 -7.28 -3.93 -12.23
CA ALA A 34 -7.21 -3.27 -13.52
C ALA A 34 -8.11 -2.04 -13.58
N ARG A 35 -9.25 -2.07 -12.88
CA ARG A 35 -10.18 -0.96 -12.88
C ARG A 35 -9.63 0.18 -12.02
N LEU A 36 -9.58 1.38 -12.58
CA LEU A 36 -8.98 2.53 -11.92
C LEU A 36 -9.58 2.82 -10.55
N SER A 37 -10.91 2.79 -10.44
CA SER A 37 -11.57 3.10 -9.17
C SER A 37 -11.15 2.14 -8.06
N LYS A 38 -11.02 0.85 -8.36
CA LYS A 38 -10.59 -0.15 -7.39
C LYS A 38 -9.09 -0.05 -7.12
N ARG A 39 -8.31 0.22 -8.17
CA ARG A 39 -6.86 0.37 -8.02
C ARG A 39 -6.54 1.54 -7.11
N ARG A 40 -7.26 2.66 -7.22
CA ARG A 40 -7.04 3.81 -6.34
C ARG A 40 -7.28 3.47 -4.87
N LEU A 41 -8.26 2.64 -4.57
CA LEU A 41 -8.51 2.21 -3.20
C LEU A 41 -7.34 1.37 -2.66
N VAL A 42 -6.83 0.47 -3.48
CA VAL A 42 -5.67 -0.34 -3.11
C VAL A 42 -4.42 0.53 -2.95
N LEU A 43 -4.22 1.49 -3.85
CA LEU A 43 -3.08 2.39 -3.77
C LEU A 43 -3.14 3.26 -2.52
N ASP A 44 -4.33 3.71 -2.13
CA ASP A 44 -4.48 4.46 -0.89
C ASP A 44 -4.07 3.60 0.32
N TRP A 45 -4.48 2.35 0.32
CA TRP A 45 -4.09 1.41 1.38
C TRP A 45 -2.58 1.22 1.42
N LEU A 46 -1.93 1.06 0.27
CA LEU A 46 -0.48 0.93 0.21
C LEU A 46 0.23 2.22 0.61
N ALA A 47 -0.33 3.38 0.27
CA ALA A 47 0.28 4.66 0.61
C ALA A 47 0.42 4.85 2.11
N GLN A 48 -0.43 4.18 2.90
CA GLN A 48 -0.35 4.26 4.35
C GLN A 48 0.96 3.68 4.91
N GLU A 49 1.70 2.90 4.12
CA GLU A 49 2.99 2.37 4.54
C GLU A 49 4.07 3.44 4.58
N PHE A 50 3.84 4.57 3.93
CA PHE A 50 4.82 5.65 3.84
C PHE A 50 4.43 6.79 4.77
N GLU A 51 5.34 7.16 5.67
CA GLU A 51 5.10 8.24 6.63
C GLU A 51 5.09 9.58 5.92
N PRO A 52 4.07 10.41 6.12
CA PRO A 52 4.10 11.78 5.61
C PRO A 52 5.31 12.54 6.16
N GLY A 53 5.97 13.27 5.29
CA GLY A 53 7.16 14.03 5.67
C GLY A 53 8.47 13.28 5.59
N GLN A 54 8.44 11.98 5.34
CA GLN A 54 9.65 11.18 5.16
C GLN A 54 9.97 11.05 3.68
N VAL A 55 11.27 11.02 3.37
CA VAL A 55 11.77 10.81 2.02
C VAL A 55 12.41 9.43 1.96
N TYR A 56 12.07 8.68 0.91
CA TYR A 56 12.51 7.29 0.76
C TYR A 56 13.31 7.14 -0.53
N PRO A 57 14.53 6.56 -0.49
CA PRO A 57 15.22 6.18 -1.71
C PRO A 57 14.40 5.12 -2.48
N GLU A 58 14.54 5.11 -3.79
CA GLU A 58 13.78 4.16 -4.62
C GLU A 58 13.99 2.71 -4.20
N ALA A 59 15.21 2.34 -3.84
CA ALA A 59 15.49 0.97 -3.40
C ALA A 59 14.68 0.58 -2.16
N VAL A 60 14.44 1.54 -1.26
CA VAL A 60 13.63 1.31 -0.07
C VAL A 60 12.16 1.17 -0.45
N VAL A 61 11.68 2.02 -1.35
CA VAL A 61 10.30 1.94 -1.85
C VAL A 61 10.06 0.57 -2.49
N ASN A 62 11.00 0.13 -3.32
CA ASN A 62 10.91 -1.18 -3.98
C ASN A 62 10.82 -2.31 -2.96
N ARG A 63 11.62 -2.25 -1.90
CA ARG A 63 11.62 -3.26 -0.86
C ARG A 63 10.31 -3.26 -0.09
N MET A 64 9.80 -2.09 0.24
CA MET A 64 8.53 -1.97 0.95
C MET A 64 7.37 -2.50 0.12
N LEU A 65 7.28 -2.10 -1.14
CA LEU A 65 6.20 -2.54 -2.03
C LEU A 65 6.35 -4.02 -2.40
N GLY A 66 7.57 -4.52 -2.50
CA GLY A 66 7.83 -5.92 -2.80
C GLY A 66 7.27 -6.88 -1.75
N ARG A 67 7.02 -6.41 -0.54
CA ARG A 67 6.35 -7.23 0.48
C ARG A 67 4.90 -7.51 0.13
N PHE A 68 4.29 -6.65 -0.68
CA PHE A 68 2.87 -6.77 -1.04
C PHE A 68 2.67 -7.46 -2.38
N HIS A 69 3.57 -7.25 -3.33
CA HIS A 69 3.40 -7.81 -4.67
C HIS A 69 4.73 -7.85 -5.41
N PRO A 70 4.99 -8.89 -6.21
CA PRO A 70 6.25 -8.99 -6.96
C PRO A 70 6.44 -7.85 -7.96
N ASP A 71 5.36 -7.34 -8.54
CA ASP A 71 5.45 -6.24 -9.49
C ASP A 71 5.45 -4.89 -8.77
N PHE A 72 6.45 -4.71 -7.90
CA PHE A 72 6.58 -3.47 -7.14
C PHE A 72 6.85 -2.27 -8.04
N ALA A 73 7.45 -2.48 -9.21
CA ALA A 73 7.70 -1.38 -10.14
C ALA A 73 6.40 -0.80 -10.69
N ALA A 74 5.42 -1.65 -10.97
CA ALA A 74 4.10 -1.19 -11.40
C ALA A 74 3.42 -0.43 -10.27
N LEU A 75 3.47 -0.96 -9.04
CA LEU A 75 2.88 -0.30 -7.89
C LEU A 75 3.50 1.08 -7.66
N ARG A 76 4.82 1.16 -7.73
CA ARG A 76 5.53 2.42 -7.56
C ARG A 76 5.09 3.44 -8.59
N ARG A 77 5.00 3.03 -9.84
CA ARG A 77 4.57 3.91 -10.93
C ARG A 77 3.13 4.38 -10.73
N TYR A 78 2.23 3.47 -10.38
CA TYR A 78 0.84 3.84 -10.13
C TYR A 78 0.70 4.81 -8.97
N LEU A 79 1.47 4.62 -7.89
CA LEU A 79 1.42 5.54 -6.76
C LEU A 79 1.78 6.96 -7.16
N VAL A 80 2.76 7.11 -8.04
CA VAL A 80 3.14 8.42 -8.55
C VAL A 80 2.11 8.95 -9.54
N ASP A 81 1.69 8.13 -10.51
CA ASP A 81 0.76 8.54 -11.55
C ASP A 81 -0.59 8.97 -10.97
N GLU A 82 -1.03 8.32 -9.90
CA GLU A 82 -2.31 8.60 -9.27
C GLU A 82 -2.22 9.64 -8.14
N GLY A 83 -1.05 10.23 -7.93
CA GLY A 83 -0.90 11.32 -6.98
C GLY A 83 -0.73 10.94 -5.52
N PHE A 84 -0.54 9.68 -5.22
CA PHE A 84 -0.31 9.24 -3.83
C PHE A 84 1.12 9.50 -3.38
N MET A 85 2.06 9.49 -4.30
CA MET A 85 3.45 9.82 -4.03
C MET A 85 3.99 10.75 -5.09
N GLU A 86 5.03 11.48 -4.72
CA GLU A 86 5.84 12.26 -5.66
C GLU A 86 7.24 11.72 -5.68
N ARG A 87 7.95 11.98 -6.76
CA ARG A 87 9.34 11.52 -6.90
C ARG A 87 10.20 12.61 -7.50
N ARG A 88 11.47 12.60 -7.10
CA ARG A 88 12.48 13.48 -7.69
C ARG A 88 13.85 12.86 -7.52
N GLN A 89 14.56 12.68 -8.62
CA GLN A 89 15.95 12.20 -8.60
C GLN A 89 16.16 10.93 -7.77
N GLY A 90 15.26 9.97 -7.93
CA GLY A 90 15.39 8.69 -7.24
C GLY A 90 14.88 8.68 -5.80
N PHE A 91 14.25 9.74 -5.35
CA PHE A 91 13.66 9.83 -4.03
C PHE A 91 12.15 10.00 -4.15
N TYR A 92 11.44 9.43 -3.18
CA TYR A 92 9.98 9.39 -3.17
C TYR A 92 9.46 9.86 -1.83
N TRP A 93 8.30 10.52 -1.83
CA TRP A 93 7.63 10.92 -0.59
C TRP A 93 6.13 10.90 -0.79
N ARG A 94 5.42 10.80 0.32
CA ARG A 94 3.98 10.73 0.31
C ARG A 94 3.39 12.11 -0.03
N ALA A 95 2.46 12.16 -1.00
CA ALA A 95 1.85 13.40 -1.45
C ALA A 95 0.34 13.39 -1.35
N GLY A 96 -0.27 12.23 -1.23
CA GLY A 96 -1.73 12.11 -1.24
C GLY A 96 -2.21 10.89 -0.49
N GLY A 97 -3.49 10.59 -0.69
CA GLY A 97 -4.16 9.49 -0.01
C GLY A 97 -4.78 9.95 1.31
N THR A 98 -5.29 8.99 2.06
CA THR A 98 -5.94 9.26 3.33
C THR A 98 -4.90 9.55 4.40
N PHE A 99 -5.09 10.64 5.13
CA PHE A 99 -4.25 11.00 6.27
C PHE A 99 -5.07 10.90 7.53
N ASP A 100 -4.50 10.30 8.58
CA ASP A 100 -5.15 10.29 9.88
C ASP A 100 -4.98 11.65 10.53
N VAL A 101 -6.06 12.18 11.09
CA VAL A 101 -6.05 13.47 11.76
C VAL A 101 -6.48 13.34 13.19
#